data_2ffdc2951c56ed7580703b47ae919421
#
_entry.id   2ffdc2951c56ed7580703b47ae919421
#
_cell.length_a   1.000
_cell.length_b   1.000
_cell.length_c   1.000
_cell.angle_alpha   90.00
_cell.angle_beta   90.00
_cell.angle_gamma   90.00
#
_symmetry.space_group_name_H-M   'P 1'
#
loop_
_entity.id
_entity.type
_entity.pdbx_description
1 polymer ?
#
loop_
_entity_poly.entity_id
_entity_poly.type
_entity_poly.pdbx_seq_one_letter_code
_entity_poly.pdbx_strand_id
1 'polypeptide(L)'
;MRHLLLTFFLLASLGAAEKKQVLLVAGRPSHGPGEHEHNAGVLLLAKCLREGAADKVEVTVALNGQWPSDDVVAKADTILIYSDGGGGHPALGRLDQLSKKMAKGCGFVCLHYAVEPAYTCEHWDGKTRPPAPNRGSAGKGAKEFKQWLGGYFEQHWSVNPFWTADFKQLPDHPVSRGVKPFSSYDEWYFYMRFVDGMKGITPTLSAVAGADTMKRGDGPHSGNPEARASVAKGESQVVAWAFDRADGGRAFGFTGGHIHNAWGNDSQRKV
;
A
#
# COMPACT_ATOMS: atom_id res chain seq x y z
N MET A 1 -68.87 7.61 24.35
CA MET A 1 -67.52 7.18 24.70
C MET A 1 -66.60 7.45 23.52
N ARG A 2 -65.74 8.49 23.61
CA ARG A 2 -64.80 8.88 22.55
C ARG A 2 -63.46 8.21 22.89
N HIS A 3 -63.01 7.28 22.02
CA HIS A 3 -61.67 6.68 22.15
C HIS A 3 -60.63 7.66 21.52
N LEU A 4 -59.75 8.16 22.40
CA LEU A 4 -58.58 8.99 22.00
C LEU A 4 -57.46 8.01 21.61
N LEU A 5 -57.16 7.89 20.33
CA LEU A 5 -55.95 7.15 19.85
C LEU A 5 -54.73 8.07 20.08
N LEU A 6 -53.88 7.69 21.01
CA LEU A 6 -52.56 8.28 21.18
C LEU A 6 -51.59 7.65 20.19
N THR A 7 -51.24 8.39 19.16
CA THR A 7 -50.19 7.97 18.20
C THR A 7 -48.83 8.31 18.77
N PHE A 8 -48.08 7.32 19.21
CA PHE A 8 -46.66 7.48 19.62
C PHE A 8 -45.81 7.64 18.37
N PHE A 9 -45.29 8.83 18.11
CA PHE A 9 -44.20 9.03 17.16
C PHE A 9 -42.89 8.60 17.80
N LEU A 10 -42.33 7.46 17.37
CA LEU A 10 -40.95 7.06 17.68
C LEU A 10 -40.03 7.97 16.83
N LEU A 11 -39.45 9.00 17.42
CA LEU A 11 -38.32 9.73 16.86
C LEU A 11 -37.11 8.79 16.94
N ALA A 12 -36.82 8.09 15.85
CA ALA A 12 -35.51 7.44 15.66
C ALA A 12 -34.47 8.55 15.53
N SER A 13 -33.67 8.77 16.57
CA SER A 13 -32.47 9.61 16.49
C SER A 13 -31.53 8.92 15.50
N LEU A 14 -31.38 9.48 14.30
CA LEU A 14 -30.27 9.15 13.41
C LEU A 14 -28.97 9.62 14.11
N GLY A 15 -28.41 8.77 14.95
CA GLY A 15 -27.06 9.00 15.46
C GLY A 15 -26.10 9.13 14.30
N ALA A 16 -25.27 10.18 14.28
CA ALA A 16 -24.19 10.27 13.28
C ALA A 16 -23.35 9.00 13.33
N ALA A 17 -23.10 8.40 12.18
CA ALA A 17 -22.26 7.21 12.09
C ALA A 17 -20.88 7.52 12.73
N GLU A 18 -20.38 6.60 13.55
CA GLU A 18 -19.07 6.76 14.18
C GLU A 18 -17.98 6.85 13.10
N LYS A 19 -17.08 7.84 13.24
CA LYS A 19 -15.99 8.06 12.29
C LYS A 19 -15.00 6.90 12.35
N LYS A 20 -14.51 6.48 11.19
CA LYS A 20 -13.48 5.46 11.07
C LYS A 20 -12.12 6.01 11.51
N GLN A 21 -11.42 5.27 12.33
CA GLN A 21 -10.11 5.64 12.86
C GLN A 21 -9.03 5.25 11.85
N VAL A 22 -8.36 6.22 11.25
CA VAL A 22 -7.29 6.02 10.28
C VAL A 22 -5.95 6.38 10.90
N LEU A 23 -5.07 5.39 11.03
CA LEU A 23 -3.72 5.55 11.52
C LEU A 23 -2.74 5.61 10.36
N LEU A 24 -1.99 6.70 10.26
CA LEU A 24 -0.93 6.89 9.28
C LEU A 24 0.44 6.82 9.98
N VAL A 25 1.30 5.92 9.53
CA VAL A 25 2.65 5.71 10.10
C VAL A 25 3.70 6.08 9.06
N ALA A 26 4.51 7.09 9.37
CA ALA A 26 5.67 7.47 8.59
C ALA A 26 6.93 6.77 9.07
N GLY A 27 7.75 6.25 8.16
CA GLY A 27 9.10 5.80 8.42
C GLY A 27 10.03 6.94 8.87
N ARG A 28 11.25 6.59 9.22
CA ARG A 28 12.31 7.58 9.42
C ARG A 28 12.64 8.25 8.09
N PRO A 29 13.06 9.52 8.09
CA PRO A 29 13.64 10.12 6.89
C PRO A 29 14.80 9.28 6.37
N SER A 30 14.83 9.08 5.07
CA SER A 30 15.91 8.38 4.37
C SER A 30 16.10 9.03 3.01
N HIS A 31 17.24 8.79 2.37
CA HIS A 31 17.62 9.41 1.10
C HIS A 31 17.88 10.93 1.20
N GLY A 32 18.02 11.59 0.04
CA GLY A 32 18.22 13.02 -0.06
C GLY A 32 16.91 13.82 0.01
N PRO A 33 17.00 15.16 0.07
CA PRO A 33 15.83 16.02 0.04
C PRO A 33 14.97 15.76 -1.21
N GLY A 34 13.67 15.62 -1.01
CA GLY A 34 12.70 15.36 -2.09
C GLY A 34 12.50 13.87 -2.41
N GLU A 35 13.24 12.98 -1.77
CA GLU A 35 13.11 11.53 -1.89
C GLU A 35 12.77 10.92 -0.53
N HIS A 36 11.93 9.87 -0.49
CA HIS A 36 11.49 9.21 0.74
C HIS A 36 11.03 10.16 1.85
N GLU A 37 10.35 11.22 1.47
CA GLU A 37 9.82 12.23 2.40
C GLU A 37 8.60 11.69 3.16
N HIS A 38 8.80 10.61 3.91
CA HIS A 38 7.74 9.85 4.58
C HIS A 38 6.90 10.73 5.50
N ASN A 39 7.53 11.59 6.29
CA ASN A 39 6.80 12.51 7.18
C ASN A 39 5.93 13.49 6.40
N ALA A 40 6.49 14.14 5.38
CA ALA A 40 5.77 15.11 4.57
C ALA A 40 4.62 14.45 3.80
N GLY A 41 4.85 13.26 3.22
CA GLY A 41 3.82 12.49 2.54
C GLY A 41 2.68 12.09 3.46
N VAL A 42 2.96 11.56 4.65
CA VAL A 42 1.94 11.21 5.65
C VAL A 42 1.15 12.43 6.10
N LEU A 43 1.81 13.57 6.34
CA LEU A 43 1.13 14.81 6.72
C LEU A 43 0.25 15.34 5.59
N LEU A 44 0.69 15.26 4.33
CA LEU A 44 -0.11 15.63 3.17
C LEU A 44 -1.36 14.73 3.04
N LEU A 45 -1.21 13.42 3.14
CA LEU A 45 -2.33 12.48 3.09
C LEU A 45 -3.29 12.69 4.25
N ALA A 46 -2.79 12.94 5.46
CA ALA A 46 -3.60 13.27 6.62
C ALA A 46 -4.44 14.55 6.37
N LYS A 47 -3.83 15.58 5.76
CA LYS A 47 -4.54 16.80 5.36
C LYS A 47 -5.65 16.48 4.36
N CYS A 48 -5.35 15.74 3.30
CA CYS A 48 -6.33 15.35 2.28
C CYS A 48 -7.52 14.59 2.89
N LEU A 49 -7.27 13.65 3.80
CA LEU A 49 -8.32 12.89 4.48
C LEU A 49 -9.18 13.77 5.40
N ARG A 50 -8.55 14.66 6.18
CA ARG A 50 -9.24 15.58 7.07
C ARG A 50 -10.09 16.61 6.34
N GLU A 51 -9.67 17.03 5.15
CA GLU A 51 -10.43 17.98 4.32
C GLU A 51 -11.49 17.29 3.47
N GLY A 52 -11.15 16.13 2.88
CA GLY A 52 -12.03 15.44 1.92
C GLY A 52 -13.04 14.47 2.54
N ALA A 53 -12.84 14.05 3.81
CA ALA A 53 -13.66 13.05 4.48
C ALA A 53 -13.85 13.33 5.99
N ALA A 54 -13.87 14.62 6.38
CA ALA A 54 -13.96 15.07 7.78
C ALA A 54 -15.16 14.49 8.55
N ASP A 55 -16.23 14.21 7.85
CA ASP A 55 -17.46 13.60 8.39
C ASP A 55 -17.37 12.07 8.57
N LYS A 56 -16.38 11.42 7.94
CA LYS A 56 -16.26 9.96 7.85
C LYS A 56 -15.09 9.38 8.60
N VAL A 57 -13.98 10.15 8.71
CA VAL A 57 -12.74 9.65 9.30
C VAL A 57 -12.19 10.56 10.39
N GLU A 58 -11.48 9.95 11.31
CA GLU A 58 -10.58 10.61 12.26
C GLU A 58 -9.15 10.09 11.99
N VAL A 59 -8.20 11.02 11.86
CA VAL A 59 -6.85 10.68 11.39
C VAL A 59 -5.83 10.94 12.49
N THR A 60 -5.14 9.88 12.89
CA THR A 60 -3.96 9.91 13.76
C THR A 60 -2.70 9.70 12.93
N VAL A 61 -1.63 10.44 13.23
CA VAL A 61 -0.33 10.30 12.56
C VAL A 61 0.75 9.91 13.56
N ALA A 62 1.66 9.02 13.15
CA ALA A 62 2.89 8.70 13.83
C ALA A 62 4.06 8.97 12.87
N LEU A 63 5.04 9.75 13.32
CA LEU A 63 6.11 10.27 12.48
C LEU A 63 7.46 9.70 12.90
N ASN A 64 8.50 9.92 12.07
CA ASN A 64 9.90 9.63 12.35
C ASN A 64 10.20 8.15 12.70
N GLY A 65 9.46 7.22 12.12
CA GLY A 65 9.62 5.79 12.37
C GLY A 65 9.17 5.35 13.77
N GLN A 66 8.45 6.22 14.49
CA GLN A 66 7.88 5.87 15.79
C GLN A 66 6.63 5.01 15.59
N TRP A 67 6.60 3.85 16.25
CA TRP A 67 5.39 3.03 16.28
C TRP A 67 4.43 3.57 17.35
N PRO A 68 3.13 3.73 17.05
CA PRO A 68 2.16 4.24 18.01
C PRO A 68 1.97 3.30 19.21
N SER A 69 1.36 3.80 20.28
CA SER A 69 0.98 2.99 21.43
C SER A 69 -0.03 1.90 21.03
N ASP A 70 -0.07 0.82 21.81
CA ASP A 70 -0.99 -0.30 21.57
C ASP A 70 -2.45 0.15 21.55
N ASP A 71 -2.84 1.13 22.37
CA ASP A 71 -4.19 1.68 22.41
C ASP A 71 -4.57 2.39 21.10
N VAL A 72 -3.63 3.14 20.51
CA VAL A 72 -3.85 3.80 19.22
C VAL A 72 -4.00 2.76 18.12
N VAL A 73 -3.11 1.76 18.08
CA VAL A 73 -3.21 0.66 17.11
C VAL A 73 -4.50 -0.12 17.30
N ALA A 74 -4.90 -0.39 18.55
CA ALA A 74 -6.13 -1.15 18.84
C ALA A 74 -7.39 -0.47 18.30
N LYS A 75 -7.45 0.87 18.36
CA LYS A 75 -8.59 1.65 17.85
C LYS A 75 -8.64 1.78 16.34
N ALA A 76 -7.51 1.64 15.62
CA ALA A 76 -7.46 1.87 14.19
C ALA A 76 -8.38 0.93 13.40
N ASP A 77 -9.24 1.47 12.55
CA ASP A 77 -10.00 0.75 11.52
C ASP A 77 -9.15 0.53 10.26
N THR A 78 -8.18 1.40 10.00
CA THR A 78 -7.24 1.30 8.88
C THR A 78 -5.86 1.76 9.32
N ILE A 79 -4.83 1.04 8.91
CA ILE A 79 -3.43 1.38 9.14
C ILE A 79 -2.75 1.57 7.79
N LEU A 80 -2.19 2.77 7.57
CA LEU A 80 -1.35 3.09 6.42
C LEU A 80 0.10 3.23 6.87
N ILE A 81 1.01 2.59 6.14
CA ILE A 81 2.45 2.69 6.36
C ILE A 81 3.10 3.28 5.11
N TYR A 82 3.84 4.37 5.28
CA TYR A 82 4.71 4.95 4.28
C TYR A 82 6.11 5.06 4.87
N SER A 83 6.97 4.15 4.50
CA SER A 83 8.30 3.98 5.11
C SER A 83 9.24 3.24 4.17
N ASP A 84 10.52 3.18 4.55
CA ASP A 84 11.42 2.19 3.98
C ASP A 84 10.92 0.78 4.29
N GLY A 85 11.26 -0.12 3.38
CA GLY A 85 10.99 -1.54 3.46
C GLY A 85 12.19 -2.37 3.95
N GLY A 86 12.21 -3.61 3.53
CA GLY A 86 13.26 -4.56 3.89
C GLY A 86 13.35 -4.75 5.41
N GLY A 87 14.56 -4.97 5.91
CA GLY A 87 14.80 -5.22 7.34
C GLY A 87 14.44 -4.08 8.28
N GLY A 88 14.27 -2.85 7.75
CA GLY A 88 13.86 -1.65 8.49
C GLY A 88 12.35 -1.41 8.56
N HIS A 89 11.55 -2.24 7.90
CA HIS A 89 10.11 -2.05 7.83
C HIS A 89 9.44 -2.06 9.23
N PRO A 90 8.68 -1.03 9.62
CA PRO A 90 8.15 -0.89 10.98
C PRO A 90 7.19 -2.01 11.39
N ALA A 91 6.51 -2.66 10.44
CA ALA A 91 5.62 -3.78 10.72
C ALA A 91 6.33 -5.05 11.20
N LEU A 92 7.62 -5.26 10.89
CA LEU A 92 8.32 -6.53 11.18
C LEU A 92 8.41 -6.85 12.66
N GLY A 93 8.53 -5.85 13.52
CA GLY A 93 8.50 -6.02 14.97
C GLY A 93 7.09 -6.17 15.54
N ARG A 94 6.04 -6.14 14.71
CA ARG A 94 4.63 -6.03 15.10
C ARG A 94 3.72 -7.03 14.37
N LEU A 95 4.27 -8.05 13.74
CA LEU A 95 3.50 -9.00 12.92
C LEU A 95 2.35 -9.63 13.71
N ASP A 96 2.56 -10.04 14.96
CA ASP A 96 1.51 -10.63 15.80
C ASP A 96 0.40 -9.61 16.14
N GLN A 97 0.77 -8.37 16.46
CA GLN A 97 -0.19 -7.30 16.72
C GLN A 97 -1.03 -7.00 15.48
N LEU A 98 -0.37 -6.85 14.33
CA LEU A 98 -1.02 -6.59 13.06
C LEU A 98 -1.88 -7.78 12.61
N SER A 99 -1.42 -9.02 12.77
CA SER A 99 -2.24 -10.22 12.46
C SER A 99 -3.57 -10.21 13.20
N LYS A 100 -3.54 -9.87 14.49
CA LYS A 100 -4.77 -9.76 15.31
C LYS A 100 -5.70 -8.63 14.83
N LYS A 101 -5.13 -7.54 14.31
CA LYS A 101 -5.90 -6.43 13.72
C LYS A 101 -6.50 -6.82 12.38
N MET A 102 -5.71 -7.43 11.50
CA MET A 102 -6.16 -7.87 10.18
C MET A 102 -7.27 -8.91 10.28
N ALA A 103 -7.16 -9.88 11.21
CA ALA A 103 -8.19 -10.86 11.47
C ALA A 103 -9.55 -10.26 11.92
N LYS A 104 -9.56 -9.00 12.35
CA LYS A 104 -10.78 -8.24 12.70
C LYS A 104 -11.26 -7.33 11.55
N GLY A 105 -10.74 -7.50 10.35
CA GLY A 105 -11.13 -6.72 9.17
C GLY A 105 -10.49 -5.33 9.07
N CYS A 106 -9.45 -5.01 9.86
CA CYS A 106 -8.73 -3.74 9.76
C CYS A 106 -8.19 -3.54 8.35
N GLY A 107 -8.35 -2.33 7.78
CA GLY A 107 -7.76 -1.95 6.51
C GLY A 107 -6.24 -1.87 6.60
N PHE A 108 -5.53 -2.24 5.52
CA PHE A 108 -4.07 -2.20 5.48
C PHE A 108 -3.57 -1.56 4.20
N VAL A 109 -2.75 -0.52 4.33
CA VAL A 109 -2.23 0.24 3.19
C VAL A 109 -0.71 0.34 3.32
N CYS A 110 0.00 0.04 2.23
CA CYS A 110 1.45 0.24 2.14
C CYS A 110 1.78 1.09 0.92
N LEU A 111 2.59 2.14 1.14
CA LEU A 111 3.03 3.05 0.10
C LEU A 111 4.53 2.90 -0.14
N HIS A 112 4.89 2.91 -1.42
CA HIS A 112 6.24 2.86 -1.95
C HIS A 112 7.03 1.68 -1.38
N TYR A 113 8.18 1.89 -0.78
CA TYR A 113 9.05 0.84 -0.29
C TYR A 113 8.42 0.03 0.88
N ALA A 114 7.39 0.56 1.54
CA ALA A 114 6.62 -0.21 2.54
C ALA A 114 5.87 -1.43 1.95
N VAL A 115 5.84 -1.62 0.64
CA VAL A 115 5.34 -2.87 0.03
C VAL A 115 6.36 -4.02 0.11
N GLU A 116 7.60 -3.76 0.52
CA GLU A 116 8.64 -4.78 0.76
C GLU A 116 8.75 -5.06 2.27
N PRO A 117 8.15 -6.16 2.79
CA PRO A 117 8.11 -6.42 4.23
C PRO A 117 9.48 -6.77 4.81
N ALA A 118 10.30 -7.49 4.07
CA ALA A 118 11.62 -7.92 4.47
C ALA A 118 12.42 -8.33 3.24
N TYR A 119 13.64 -8.78 3.43
CA TYR A 119 14.47 -9.33 2.36
C TYR A 119 13.99 -10.74 2.00
N THR A 120 12.81 -10.85 1.41
CA THR A 120 12.19 -12.11 1.03
C THR A 120 12.65 -12.56 -0.36
N CYS A 121 12.78 -13.85 -0.57
CA CYS A 121 13.07 -14.45 -1.86
C CYS A 121 12.42 -15.84 -1.93
N GLU A 122 11.10 -15.89 -2.20
CA GLU A 122 10.39 -17.16 -2.41
C GLU A 122 10.73 -17.79 -3.75
N HIS A 123 11.18 -16.99 -4.72
CA HIS A 123 11.52 -17.43 -6.08
C HIS A 123 12.95 -17.96 -6.21
N TRP A 124 13.65 -18.17 -5.12
CA TRP A 124 15.02 -18.67 -5.21
C TRP A 124 15.08 -20.08 -5.80
N ASP A 125 15.78 -20.20 -6.94
CA ASP A 125 15.96 -21.46 -7.69
C ASP A 125 17.04 -22.40 -7.12
N GLY A 126 17.63 -22.05 -5.99
CA GLY A 126 18.74 -22.79 -5.37
C GLY A 126 20.12 -22.57 -6.03
N LYS A 127 20.18 -21.78 -7.11
CA LYS A 127 21.42 -21.56 -7.89
C LYS A 127 21.95 -20.13 -7.74
N THR A 128 21.06 -19.16 -7.67
CA THR A 128 21.42 -17.78 -7.40
C THR A 128 21.69 -17.60 -5.91
N ARG A 129 22.64 -16.73 -5.57
CA ARG A 129 22.98 -16.45 -4.18
C ARG A 129 21.73 -15.93 -3.46
N PRO A 130 21.28 -16.60 -2.37
CA PRO A 130 20.15 -16.08 -1.59
C PRO A 130 20.48 -14.68 -1.06
N PRO A 131 19.47 -13.84 -0.80
CA PRO A 131 19.68 -12.54 -0.17
C PRO A 131 20.53 -12.74 1.07
N ALA A 132 21.51 -11.85 1.27
CA ALA A 132 22.54 -11.98 2.30
C ALA A 132 21.93 -12.31 3.67
N PRO A 133 22.30 -13.41 4.29
CA PRO A 133 21.68 -13.93 5.52
C PRO A 133 21.91 -13.04 6.75
N ASN A 134 22.77 -12.05 6.64
CA ASN A 134 23.16 -11.14 7.74
C ASN A 134 22.18 -9.98 7.97
N ARG A 135 21.05 -9.91 7.25
CA ARG A 135 20.03 -8.88 7.47
C ARG A 135 18.89 -9.32 8.40
N GLY A 136 19.04 -10.42 9.10
CA GLY A 136 18.23 -10.84 10.26
C GLY A 136 16.72 -11.03 10.09
N SER A 137 16.17 -10.63 8.94
CA SER A 137 14.74 -10.60 8.65
C SER A 137 14.37 -11.25 7.31
N ALA A 138 15.32 -11.95 6.66
CA ALA A 138 15.09 -12.64 5.39
C ALA A 138 13.88 -13.59 5.50
N GLY A 139 12.97 -13.47 4.58
CA GLY A 139 11.72 -14.25 4.55
C GLY A 139 10.65 -13.83 5.57
N LYS A 140 10.97 -12.91 6.49
CA LYS A 140 10.01 -12.48 7.51
C LYS A 140 8.98 -11.52 6.91
N GLY A 141 7.70 -11.75 7.23
CA GLY A 141 6.59 -10.89 6.78
C GLY A 141 6.02 -11.23 5.40
N ALA A 142 6.70 -12.06 4.59
CA ALA A 142 6.22 -12.43 3.26
C ALA A 142 4.81 -13.03 3.27
N LYS A 143 4.60 -14.02 4.14
CA LYS A 143 3.31 -14.70 4.30
C LYS A 143 2.22 -13.72 4.76
N GLU A 144 2.53 -12.91 5.75
CA GLU A 144 1.64 -11.92 6.33
C GLU A 144 1.26 -10.87 5.29
N PHE A 145 2.20 -10.30 4.56
CA PHE A 145 1.91 -9.30 3.53
C PHE A 145 1.13 -9.86 2.35
N LYS A 146 1.45 -11.08 1.91
CA LYS A 146 0.65 -11.77 0.91
C LYS A 146 -0.80 -11.95 1.37
N GLN A 147 -1.01 -12.28 2.64
CA GLN A 147 -2.34 -12.42 3.25
C GLN A 147 -3.04 -11.07 3.47
N TRP A 148 -2.32 -10.04 3.93
CA TRP A 148 -2.95 -8.77 4.33
C TRP A 148 -3.06 -7.78 3.18
N LEU A 149 -2.02 -7.68 2.34
CA LEU A 149 -1.89 -6.71 1.24
C LEU A 149 -2.23 -7.33 -0.13
N GLY A 150 -2.27 -8.65 -0.22
CA GLY A 150 -2.53 -9.39 -1.47
C GLY A 150 -1.32 -9.47 -2.41
N GLY A 151 -0.28 -8.70 -2.14
CA GLY A 151 0.95 -8.65 -2.91
C GLY A 151 2.03 -7.90 -2.19
N TYR A 152 3.29 -8.16 -2.54
CA TYR A 152 4.44 -7.50 -1.93
C TYR A 152 5.64 -7.52 -2.88
N PHE A 153 6.63 -6.66 -2.62
CA PHE A 153 7.90 -6.69 -3.33
C PHE A 153 8.75 -7.85 -2.82
N GLU A 154 9.15 -8.73 -3.72
CA GLU A 154 10.05 -9.85 -3.43
C GLU A 154 11.39 -9.64 -4.10
N GLN A 155 12.48 -9.75 -3.34
CA GLN A 155 13.83 -9.63 -3.89
C GLN A 155 14.10 -10.72 -4.93
N HIS A 156 14.87 -10.41 -5.97
CA HIS A 156 15.17 -11.25 -7.11
C HIS A 156 13.95 -11.62 -7.98
N TRP A 157 12.77 -11.06 -7.67
CA TRP A 157 11.53 -11.22 -8.43
C TRP A 157 10.98 -9.87 -8.88
N SER A 158 10.65 -8.99 -7.94
CA SER A 158 10.15 -7.65 -8.23
C SER A 158 11.29 -6.69 -8.58
N VAL A 159 10.98 -5.60 -9.27
CA VAL A 159 11.96 -4.62 -9.75
C VAL A 159 11.54 -3.19 -9.43
N ASN A 160 12.53 -2.31 -9.23
CA ASN A 160 12.34 -0.92 -8.82
C ASN A 160 13.04 0.08 -9.76
N PRO A 161 12.71 0.14 -11.05
CA PRO A 161 13.26 1.16 -11.94
C PRO A 161 12.59 2.52 -11.74
N PHE A 162 13.33 3.58 -12.05
CA PHE A 162 12.75 4.90 -12.31
C PHE A 162 12.21 4.95 -13.74
N TRP A 163 10.93 5.33 -13.88
CA TRP A 163 10.31 5.48 -15.21
C TRP A 163 9.04 6.31 -15.16
N THR A 164 8.63 6.84 -16.31
CA THR A 164 7.34 7.49 -16.47
C THR A 164 6.28 6.44 -16.75
N ALA A 165 5.40 6.20 -15.81
CA ALA A 165 4.23 5.35 -16.00
C ALA A 165 3.06 6.17 -16.54
N ASP A 166 2.41 5.67 -17.59
CA ASP A 166 1.30 6.31 -18.27
C ASP A 166 0.00 5.55 -17.98
N PHE A 167 -0.81 6.06 -17.07
CA PHE A 167 -2.04 5.44 -16.57
C PHE A 167 -3.24 5.88 -17.43
N LYS A 168 -3.43 5.22 -18.55
CA LYS A 168 -4.49 5.55 -19.55
C LYS A 168 -5.85 4.98 -19.18
N GLN A 169 -5.86 3.82 -18.52
CA GLN A 169 -7.08 3.10 -18.19
C GLN A 169 -7.15 2.92 -16.68
N LEU A 170 -8.30 3.27 -16.11
CA LEU A 170 -8.58 3.13 -14.69
C LEU A 170 -9.79 2.20 -14.54
N PRO A 171 -9.78 1.27 -13.56
CA PRO A 171 -10.91 0.37 -13.35
C PRO A 171 -12.12 1.14 -12.79
N ASP A 172 -13.31 0.59 -12.98
CA ASP A 172 -14.49 1.01 -12.24
C ASP A 172 -14.40 0.46 -10.80
N HIS A 173 -13.73 1.23 -9.94
CA HIS A 173 -13.48 0.87 -8.56
C HIS A 173 -13.56 2.12 -7.67
N PRO A 174 -13.99 1.99 -6.39
CA PRO A 174 -14.06 3.14 -5.48
C PRO A 174 -12.76 3.94 -5.34
N VAL A 175 -11.60 3.28 -5.41
CA VAL A 175 -10.26 3.93 -5.38
C VAL A 175 -10.05 4.82 -6.60
N SER A 176 -10.61 4.48 -7.75
CA SER A 176 -10.45 5.26 -8.99
C SER A 176 -11.48 6.40 -9.13
N ARG A 177 -12.34 6.59 -8.13
CA ARG A 177 -13.41 7.59 -8.19
C ARG A 177 -12.85 9.01 -8.24
N GLY A 178 -13.11 9.73 -9.31
CA GLY A 178 -12.61 11.09 -9.54
C GLY A 178 -11.14 11.18 -9.95
N VAL A 179 -10.46 10.05 -10.14
CA VAL A 179 -9.14 9.97 -10.75
C VAL A 179 -9.29 10.14 -12.27
N LYS A 180 -8.41 10.92 -12.87
CA LYS A 180 -8.32 11.07 -14.33
C LYS A 180 -7.07 10.36 -14.83
N PRO A 181 -7.04 9.88 -16.10
CA PRO A 181 -5.79 9.41 -16.70
C PRO A 181 -4.65 10.40 -16.50
N PHE A 182 -3.47 9.91 -16.17
CA PHE A 182 -2.32 10.74 -15.90
C PHE A 182 -1.02 9.98 -16.16
N SER A 183 0.07 10.72 -16.32
CA SER A 183 1.43 10.18 -16.34
C SER A 183 2.20 10.72 -15.14
N SER A 184 3.06 9.90 -14.58
CA SER A 184 3.91 10.28 -13.46
C SER A 184 5.27 9.59 -13.55
N TYR A 185 6.34 10.38 -13.36
CA TYR A 185 7.70 9.87 -13.22
C TYR A 185 7.97 9.60 -11.74
N ASP A 186 8.32 8.35 -11.43
CA ASP A 186 8.63 7.90 -10.07
C ASP A 186 9.45 6.61 -10.14
N GLU A 187 9.91 6.11 -9.00
CA GLU A 187 10.45 4.77 -8.85
C GLU A 187 9.30 3.76 -8.71
N TRP A 188 8.57 3.56 -9.80
CA TRP A 188 7.43 2.64 -9.82
C TRP A 188 7.90 1.20 -9.80
N TYR A 189 7.71 0.51 -8.65
CA TYR A 189 7.99 -0.92 -8.54
C TYR A 189 6.96 -1.72 -9.30
N PHE A 190 7.39 -2.78 -9.94
CA PHE A 190 6.49 -3.69 -10.63
C PHE A 190 6.95 -5.14 -10.56
N TYR A 191 6.21 -6.04 -11.22
CA TYR A 191 6.40 -7.48 -11.17
C TYR A 191 6.32 -7.99 -9.72
N MET A 192 5.26 -7.55 -9.01
CA MET A 192 5.05 -7.85 -7.60
C MET A 192 4.71 -9.33 -7.38
N ARG A 193 5.00 -9.85 -6.19
CA ARG A 193 4.56 -11.18 -5.78
C ARG A 193 3.13 -11.11 -5.26
N PHE A 194 2.15 -11.40 -6.10
CA PHE A 194 0.73 -11.43 -5.74
C PHE A 194 0.30 -12.78 -5.16
N VAL A 195 -0.88 -12.81 -4.52
CA VAL A 195 -1.62 -14.04 -4.23
C VAL A 195 -1.91 -14.81 -5.51
N ASP A 196 -2.02 -16.13 -5.40
CA ASP A 196 -2.18 -17.02 -6.53
C ASP A 196 -3.40 -16.66 -7.37
N GLY A 197 -3.18 -16.54 -8.69
CA GLY A 197 -4.21 -16.12 -9.63
C GLY A 197 -4.76 -14.72 -9.39
N MET A 198 -4.08 -13.89 -8.61
CA MET A 198 -4.52 -12.53 -8.24
C MET A 198 -5.95 -12.49 -7.64
N LYS A 199 -6.37 -13.55 -6.95
CA LYS A 199 -7.71 -13.67 -6.38
C LYS A 199 -7.98 -12.56 -5.37
N GLY A 200 -9.03 -11.77 -5.59
CA GLY A 200 -9.40 -10.61 -4.76
C GLY A 200 -8.59 -9.34 -5.06
N ILE A 201 -7.64 -9.37 -6.01
CA ILE A 201 -6.87 -8.21 -6.45
C ILE A 201 -7.60 -7.48 -7.58
N THR A 202 -7.74 -6.17 -7.42
CA THR A 202 -8.13 -5.25 -8.49
C THR A 202 -6.93 -4.34 -8.79
N PRO A 203 -6.26 -4.48 -9.94
CA PRO A 203 -5.26 -3.51 -10.39
C PRO A 203 -5.90 -2.12 -10.52
N THR A 204 -5.42 -1.15 -9.76
CA THR A 204 -5.95 0.23 -9.78
C THR A 204 -5.10 1.15 -10.64
N LEU A 205 -3.80 0.95 -10.66
CA LEU A 205 -2.89 1.57 -11.62
C LEU A 205 -2.03 0.49 -12.29
N SER A 206 -2.02 0.52 -13.61
CA SER A 206 -1.18 -0.36 -14.43
C SER A 206 -0.68 0.40 -15.65
N ALA A 207 0.54 0.12 -16.06
CA ALA A 207 1.15 0.72 -17.23
C ALA A 207 2.13 -0.25 -17.91
N VAL A 208 2.40 -0.05 -19.20
CA VAL A 208 3.38 -0.81 -19.93
C VAL A 208 4.76 -0.19 -19.70
N ALA A 209 5.65 -0.96 -19.07
CA ALA A 209 7.02 -0.53 -18.83
C ALA A 209 7.86 -0.65 -20.11
N GLY A 210 8.65 0.37 -20.42
CA GLY A 210 9.58 0.34 -21.57
C GLY A 210 10.80 -0.53 -21.30
N ALA A 211 11.48 -0.98 -22.36
CA ALA A 211 12.68 -1.80 -22.27
C ALA A 211 13.83 -1.12 -21.48
N ASP A 212 13.82 0.19 -21.40
CA ASP A 212 14.80 0.99 -20.63
C ASP A 212 14.70 0.76 -19.11
N THR A 213 13.57 0.31 -18.60
CA THR A 213 13.40 -0.09 -17.20
C THR A 213 14.23 -1.30 -16.81
N MET A 214 14.67 -2.11 -17.80
CA MET A 214 15.42 -3.36 -17.60
C MET A 214 16.91 -3.23 -17.92
N LYS A 215 17.48 -2.02 -17.97
CA LYS A 215 18.90 -1.78 -18.28
C LYS A 215 19.87 -2.26 -17.19
N ARG A 216 19.43 -2.30 -15.93
CA ARG A 216 20.23 -2.81 -14.81
C ARG A 216 20.38 -4.33 -14.94
N GLY A 217 21.53 -4.89 -14.51
CA GLY A 217 21.74 -6.33 -14.42
C GLY A 217 20.78 -7.01 -13.46
N ASP A 218 20.77 -8.34 -13.43
CA ASP A 218 19.97 -9.10 -12.48
C ASP A 218 20.45 -8.87 -11.04
N GLY A 219 19.51 -8.81 -10.12
CA GLY A 219 19.81 -8.50 -8.72
C GLY A 219 18.56 -8.41 -7.85
N PRO A 220 18.76 -8.15 -6.55
CA PRO A 220 17.67 -8.18 -5.59
C PRO A 220 16.48 -7.26 -5.93
N HIS A 221 16.78 -6.10 -6.59
CA HIS A 221 15.77 -5.08 -6.91
C HIS A 221 15.80 -4.65 -8.37
N SER A 222 16.74 -5.18 -9.19
CA SER A 222 17.07 -4.57 -10.45
C SER A 222 16.63 -5.35 -11.69
N GLY A 223 16.43 -6.65 -11.58
CA GLY A 223 16.00 -7.47 -12.71
C GLY A 223 16.10 -8.95 -12.46
N ASN A 224 15.43 -9.70 -13.32
CA ASN A 224 15.48 -11.15 -13.46
C ASN A 224 14.96 -11.50 -14.85
N PRO A 225 15.17 -12.75 -15.32
CA PRO A 225 14.75 -13.20 -16.67
C PRO A 225 13.24 -13.06 -16.90
N GLU A 226 12.43 -13.34 -15.89
CA GLU A 226 10.97 -13.35 -15.99
C GLU A 226 10.42 -11.92 -16.14
N ALA A 227 10.89 -10.96 -15.34
CA ALA A 227 10.50 -9.55 -15.45
C ALA A 227 10.93 -8.99 -16.82
N ARG A 228 12.13 -9.34 -17.31
CA ARG A 228 12.58 -8.94 -18.66
C ARG A 228 11.69 -9.51 -19.75
N ALA A 229 11.31 -10.78 -19.65
CA ALA A 229 10.41 -11.41 -20.61
C ALA A 229 9.03 -10.75 -20.62
N SER A 230 8.50 -10.40 -19.45
CA SER A 230 7.22 -9.67 -19.31
C SER A 230 7.28 -8.30 -19.98
N VAL A 231 8.34 -7.51 -19.70
CA VAL A 231 8.54 -6.19 -20.33
C VAL A 231 8.73 -6.32 -21.84
N ALA A 232 9.51 -7.30 -22.30
CA ALA A 232 9.74 -7.52 -23.74
C ALA A 232 8.46 -7.87 -24.51
N LYS A 233 7.50 -8.53 -23.86
CA LYS A 233 6.17 -8.82 -24.42
C LYS A 233 5.22 -7.62 -24.37
N GLY A 234 5.59 -6.51 -23.75
CA GLY A 234 4.72 -5.36 -23.54
C GLY A 234 3.56 -5.63 -22.57
N GLU A 235 3.75 -6.55 -21.64
CA GLU A 235 2.73 -6.85 -20.64
C GLU A 235 2.56 -5.65 -19.67
N SER A 236 1.28 -5.33 -19.35
CA SER A 236 0.96 -4.27 -18.42
C SER A 236 1.40 -4.63 -17.00
N GLN A 237 2.15 -3.73 -16.36
CA GLN A 237 2.69 -3.91 -15.02
C GLN A 237 1.79 -3.25 -13.99
N VAL A 238 1.35 -3.99 -12.97
CA VAL A 238 0.55 -3.48 -11.86
C VAL A 238 1.47 -2.77 -10.88
N VAL A 239 1.19 -1.48 -10.63
CA VAL A 239 1.96 -0.63 -9.71
C VAL A 239 1.12 -0.10 -8.55
N ALA A 240 -0.21 -0.22 -8.63
CA ALA A 240 -1.10 -0.05 -7.48
C ALA A 240 -2.28 -1.01 -7.58
N TRP A 241 -2.74 -1.49 -6.46
CA TRP A 241 -3.81 -2.48 -6.39
C TRP A 241 -4.66 -2.35 -5.14
N ALA A 242 -5.95 -2.61 -5.25
CA ALA A 242 -6.84 -2.89 -4.15
C ALA A 242 -6.93 -4.40 -3.94
N PHE A 243 -7.13 -4.81 -2.70
CA PHE A 243 -7.28 -6.21 -2.34
C PHE A 243 -8.46 -6.42 -1.39
N ASP A 244 -9.42 -7.20 -1.82
CA ASP A 244 -10.53 -7.66 -0.99
C ASP A 244 -10.13 -8.99 -0.34
N ARG A 245 -9.88 -8.95 0.97
CA ARG A 245 -9.46 -10.14 1.73
C ARG A 245 -10.64 -11.07 2.00
N ALA A 246 -10.36 -12.37 2.07
CA ALA A 246 -11.37 -13.38 2.39
C ALA A 246 -12.01 -13.21 3.78
N ASP A 247 -11.34 -12.53 4.72
CA ASP A 247 -11.83 -12.20 6.06
C ASP A 247 -12.73 -10.96 6.11
N GLY A 248 -13.05 -10.35 4.97
CA GLY A 248 -13.86 -9.15 4.85
C GLY A 248 -13.08 -7.84 5.01
N GLY A 249 -11.79 -7.89 5.30
CA GLY A 249 -10.93 -6.72 5.32
C GLY A 249 -10.51 -6.29 3.91
N ARG A 250 -10.00 -5.06 3.78
CA ARG A 250 -9.51 -4.50 2.52
C ARG A 250 -8.09 -3.99 2.66
N ALA A 251 -7.36 -4.00 1.54
CA ALA A 251 -6.03 -3.44 1.55
C ALA A 251 -5.73 -2.68 0.25
N PHE A 252 -4.67 -1.90 0.28
CA PHE A 252 -4.20 -1.14 -0.85
C PHE A 252 -2.68 -1.09 -0.87
N GLY A 253 -2.08 -1.51 -1.97
CA GLY A 253 -0.66 -1.37 -2.26
C GLY A 253 -0.44 -0.32 -3.34
N PHE A 254 0.55 0.53 -3.15
CA PHE A 254 0.90 1.61 -4.08
C PHE A 254 2.41 1.76 -4.12
N THR A 255 3.03 1.56 -5.27
CA THR A 255 4.50 1.46 -5.38
C THR A 255 5.20 2.79 -5.70
N GLY A 256 4.47 3.82 -6.11
CA GLY A 256 5.02 5.17 -6.26
C GLY A 256 5.24 5.87 -4.93
N GLY A 257 5.78 7.07 -4.98
CA GLY A 257 6.03 7.90 -3.79
C GLY A 257 7.50 8.00 -3.38
N HIS A 258 8.43 7.54 -4.21
CA HIS A 258 9.85 7.83 -4.03
C HIS A 258 10.10 9.33 -4.13
N ILE A 259 9.58 9.94 -5.19
CA ILE A 259 9.77 11.37 -5.47
C ILE A 259 8.62 12.16 -4.85
N HIS A 260 8.95 13.04 -3.89
CA HIS A 260 7.92 13.81 -3.17
C HIS A 260 7.10 14.74 -4.10
N ASN A 261 7.72 15.31 -5.11
CA ASN A 261 7.03 16.17 -6.07
C ASN A 261 5.95 15.45 -6.90
N ALA A 262 6.00 14.11 -7.01
CA ALA A 262 4.95 13.33 -7.66
C ALA A 262 3.59 13.48 -6.96
N TRP A 263 3.58 13.76 -5.66
CA TRP A 263 2.37 14.09 -4.90
C TRP A 263 1.72 15.43 -5.32
N GLY A 264 2.38 16.24 -6.15
CA GLY A 264 1.78 17.39 -6.81
C GLY A 264 0.68 17.04 -7.81
N ASN A 265 0.64 15.78 -8.31
CA ASN A 265 -0.39 15.31 -9.23
C ASN A 265 -1.70 15.01 -8.48
N ASP A 266 -2.80 15.68 -8.86
CA ASP A 266 -4.10 15.51 -8.21
C ASP A 266 -4.65 14.10 -8.34
N SER A 267 -4.47 13.45 -9.50
CA SER A 267 -4.92 12.09 -9.74
C SER A 267 -4.13 11.09 -8.87
N GLN A 268 -2.82 11.28 -8.72
CA GLN A 268 -1.99 10.43 -7.85
C GLN A 268 -2.40 10.53 -6.38
N ARG A 269 -2.79 11.73 -5.90
CA ARG A 269 -3.30 11.89 -4.52
C ARG A 269 -4.68 11.30 -4.30
N LYS A 270 -5.48 11.12 -5.35
CA LYS A 270 -6.85 10.60 -5.27
C LYS A 270 -6.92 9.08 -5.32
N VAL A 271 -5.90 8.46 -5.90
CA VAL A 271 -5.73 7.01 -5.85
C VAL A 271 -5.33 6.58 -4.45
#